data_fbe44961834655bc9b2dcd75e586f50d
#
_entry.id   fbe44961834655bc9b2dcd75e586f50d
#
_cell.length_a   1.000
_cell.length_b   1.000
_cell.length_c   1.000
_cell.angle_alpha   90.00
_cell.angle_beta   90.00
_cell.angle_gamma   90.00
#
_symmetry.space_group_name_H-M   'P 1'
#
loop_
_entity.id
_entity.type
_entity.pdbx_description
1 polymer ?
#
loop_
_entity_poly.entity_id
_entity_poly.type
_entity_poly.pdbx_seq_one_letter_code
_entity_poly.pdbx_strand_id
1 'polypeptide(L)'
;MKQTVGILLAGGQSRRFGEPKAFAEYEGRPFYRYSVEALRPFCEDIVVVTRPEFVDQFPSDLRVTTDSDMFAGMGPLAGILSAMELVDAERYLVLPCDMPFITRDVMANLLARHQADVTGVTVEGKLHPLVSIWQATVKPTIRQALLDSNRRVMHVQALHDAEWIEGNLLTDQPALAFKNVNTPCELERG
;
A
#
# COMPACT_ATOMS: atom_id res chain seq x y z
N MET A 1 -4.29 -22.73 1.34
CA MET A 1 -4.01 -21.43 0.66
C MET A 1 -3.24 -20.57 1.65
N LYS A 2 -2.26 -19.80 1.20
CA LYS A 2 -1.55 -18.87 2.09
C LYS A 2 -2.50 -17.77 2.50
N GLN A 3 -2.64 -17.55 3.81
CA GLN A 3 -3.43 -16.45 4.36
C GLN A 3 -2.83 -15.11 3.88
N THR A 4 -3.65 -14.27 3.30
CA THR A 4 -3.24 -12.99 2.73
C THR A 4 -4.04 -11.85 3.38
N VAL A 5 -3.33 -10.81 3.83
CA VAL A 5 -3.94 -9.58 4.38
C VAL A 5 -3.58 -8.40 3.48
N GLY A 6 -4.56 -7.56 3.18
CA GLY A 6 -4.35 -6.28 2.50
C GLY A 6 -3.94 -5.19 3.49
N ILE A 7 -2.96 -4.37 3.11
CA ILE A 7 -2.57 -3.18 3.86
C ILE A 7 -2.78 -1.96 2.97
N LEU A 8 -3.73 -1.13 3.35
CA LEU A 8 -3.98 0.15 2.69
C LEU A 8 -3.33 1.28 3.48
N LEU A 9 -2.34 1.95 2.88
CA LEU A 9 -1.66 3.08 3.49
C LEU A 9 -2.39 4.38 3.18
N ALA A 10 -3.07 4.95 4.18
CA ALA A 10 -3.93 6.13 4.09
C ALA A 10 -3.49 7.28 5.02
N GLY A 11 -2.27 7.22 5.58
CA GLY A 11 -1.76 8.18 6.58
C GLY A 11 -1.01 9.40 6.02
N GLY A 12 -0.93 9.59 4.71
CA GLY A 12 -0.19 10.68 4.07
C GLY A 12 -0.68 12.08 4.45
N GLN A 13 0.26 13.06 4.55
CA GLN A 13 -0.06 14.44 4.98
C GLN A 13 -0.80 15.29 3.94
N SER A 14 -1.03 14.83 2.73
CA SER A 14 -1.86 15.41 1.64
C SER A 14 -1.87 16.95 1.52
N ARG A 15 -0.76 17.63 1.91
CA ARG A 15 -0.70 19.12 2.04
C ARG A 15 -1.11 19.89 0.78
N ARG A 16 -0.95 19.27 -0.41
CA ARG A 16 -1.25 19.90 -1.70
C ARG A 16 -2.67 19.61 -2.19
N PHE A 17 -3.35 18.67 -1.58
CA PHE A 17 -4.70 18.26 -1.98
C PHE A 17 -5.78 19.06 -1.26
N GLY A 18 -5.45 19.71 -0.13
CA GLY A 18 -6.41 20.48 0.68
C GLY A 18 -7.25 19.61 1.63
N GLU A 19 -7.30 18.31 1.39
CA GLU A 19 -8.00 17.32 2.20
C GLU A 19 -7.18 16.01 2.27
N PRO A 20 -7.47 15.08 3.19
CA PRO A 20 -6.80 13.78 3.23
C PRO A 20 -7.10 12.99 1.97
N LYS A 21 -6.06 12.62 1.21
CA LYS A 21 -6.18 11.92 -0.08
C LYS A 21 -7.07 10.68 -0.06
N ALA A 22 -7.11 9.97 1.07
CA ALA A 22 -7.95 8.79 1.20
C ALA A 22 -9.43 9.09 0.92
N PHE A 23 -9.89 10.29 1.27
CA PHE A 23 -11.28 10.74 1.11
C PHE A 23 -11.51 11.62 -0.11
N ALA A 24 -10.44 12.00 -0.82
CA ALA A 24 -10.59 12.68 -2.10
C ALA A 24 -11.38 11.80 -3.08
N GLU A 25 -12.24 12.44 -3.88
CA GLU A 25 -13.15 11.71 -4.74
C GLU A 25 -12.66 11.68 -6.20
N TYR A 26 -12.84 10.54 -6.82
CA TYR A 26 -12.79 10.33 -8.25
C TYR A 26 -14.08 9.65 -8.69
N GLU A 27 -14.78 10.22 -9.68
CA GLU A 27 -16.10 9.72 -10.16
C GLU A 27 -17.11 9.49 -9.00
N GLY A 28 -17.13 10.42 -8.03
CA GLY A 28 -18.05 10.37 -6.88
C GLY A 28 -17.74 9.28 -5.85
N ARG A 29 -16.53 8.73 -5.86
CA ARG A 29 -16.09 7.68 -4.91
C ARG A 29 -14.74 8.04 -4.30
N PRO A 30 -14.56 7.91 -2.97
CA PRO A 30 -13.29 8.21 -2.32
C PRO A 30 -12.18 7.22 -2.72
N PHE A 31 -10.95 7.72 -2.80
CA PHE A 31 -9.77 6.97 -3.26
C PHE A 31 -9.55 5.67 -2.51
N TYR A 32 -9.75 5.65 -1.19
CA TYR A 32 -9.56 4.43 -0.41
C TYR A 32 -10.44 3.27 -0.90
N ARG A 33 -11.64 3.55 -1.43
CA ARG A 33 -12.54 2.51 -1.94
C ARG A 33 -11.99 1.79 -3.17
N TYR A 34 -11.33 2.51 -4.07
CA TYR A 34 -10.66 1.89 -5.22
C TYR A 34 -9.58 0.91 -4.79
N SER A 35 -8.73 1.32 -3.82
CA SER A 35 -7.69 0.45 -3.29
C SER A 35 -8.26 -0.75 -2.53
N VAL A 36 -9.33 -0.56 -1.75
CA VAL A 36 -10.03 -1.65 -1.05
C VAL A 36 -10.61 -2.64 -2.06
N GLU A 37 -11.23 -2.17 -3.14
CA GLU A 37 -11.79 -3.05 -4.19
C GLU A 37 -10.70 -3.81 -4.94
N ALA A 38 -9.55 -3.20 -5.18
CA ALA A 38 -8.42 -3.88 -5.80
C ALA A 38 -7.83 -5.00 -4.93
N LEU A 39 -7.86 -4.84 -3.60
CA LEU A 39 -7.32 -5.80 -2.63
C LEU A 39 -8.32 -6.90 -2.25
N ARG A 40 -9.61 -6.57 -2.13
CA ARG A 40 -10.64 -7.43 -1.53
C ARG A 40 -10.73 -8.85 -2.09
N PRO A 41 -10.59 -9.11 -3.41
CA PRO A 41 -10.70 -10.47 -3.94
C PRO A 41 -9.56 -11.42 -3.50
N PHE A 42 -8.46 -10.88 -2.99
CA PHE A 42 -7.24 -11.63 -2.71
C PHE A 42 -6.90 -11.68 -1.22
N CYS A 43 -7.64 -10.96 -0.38
CA CYS A 43 -7.34 -10.78 1.03
C CYS A 43 -8.50 -11.27 1.90
N GLU A 44 -8.17 -12.02 2.95
CA GLU A 44 -9.14 -12.45 3.96
C GLU A 44 -9.53 -11.29 4.89
N ASP A 45 -8.60 -10.35 5.10
CA ASP A 45 -8.83 -9.11 5.84
C ASP A 45 -8.10 -7.95 5.17
N ILE A 46 -8.57 -6.72 5.38
CA ILE A 46 -7.91 -5.50 4.90
C ILE A 46 -7.73 -4.55 6.10
N VAL A 47 -6.49 -4.19 6.36
CA VAL A 47 -6.12 -3.21 7.39
C VAL A 47 -5.84 -1.87 6.71
N VAL A 48 -6.61 -0.87 7.07
CA VAL A 48 -6.36 0.53 6.70
C VAL A 48 -5.48 1.15 7.76
N VAL A 49 -4.32 1.65 7.36
CA VAL A 49 -3.43 2.41 8.26
C VAL A 49 -3.60 3.88 7.97
N THR A 50 -4.05 4.63 8.97
CA THR A 50 -4.33 6.05 8.84
C THR A 50 -3.86 6.83 10.05
N ARG A 51 -4.07 8.15 10.05
CA ARG A 51 -3.76 9.02 11.19
C ARG A 51 -4.91 8.96 12.20
N PRO A 52 -4.62 9.18 13.51
CA PRO A 52 -5.64 9.08 14.57
C PRO A 52 -6.91 9.89 14.31
N GLU A 53 -6.77 11.09 13.76
CA GLU A 53 -7.89 12.00 13.48
C GLU A 53 -8.83 11.52 12.36
N PHE A 54 -8.47 10.48 11.60
CA PHE A 54 -9.26 9.97 10.49
C PHE A 54 -9.84 8.57 10.72
N VAL A 55 -9.54 7.93 11.85
CA VAL A 55 -9.98 6.56 12.14
C VAL A 55 -11.49 6.42 12.01
N ASP A 56 -12.25 7.35 12.60
CA ASP A 56 -13.71 7.32 12.64
C ASP A 56 -14.38 7.70 11.30
N GLN A 57 -13.58 8.11 10.31
CA GLN A 57 -14.11 8.47 8.98
C GLN A 57 -14.21 7.27 8.03
N PHE A 58 -13.58 6.15 8.37
CA PHE A 58 -13.71 4.91 7.62
C PHE A 58 -14.93 4.11 8.07
N PRO A 59 -15.57 3.37 7.16
CA PRO A 59 -16.72 2.54 7.52
C PRO A 59 -16.32 1.40 8.47
N SER A 60 -17.25 1.01 9.33
CA SER A 60 -17.04 0.02 10.40
C SER A 60 -16.76 -1.42 9.91
N ASP A 61 -16.99 -1.70 8.63
CA ASP A 61 -16.66 -2.98 8.00
C ASP A 61 -15.17 -3.09 7.59
N LEU A 62 -14.40 -2.01 7.72
CA LEU A 62 -12.96 -2.00 7.53
C LEU A 62 -12.24 -2.02 8.89
N ARG A 63 -11.18 -2.81 8.96
CA ARG A 63 -10.26 -2.76 10.10
C ARG A 63 -9.33 -1.57 9.93
N VAL A 64 -9.41 -0.62 10.86
CA VAL A 64 -8.61 0.61 10.81
C VAL A 64 -7.63 0.64 11.97
N THR A 65 -6.41 1.06 11.73
CA THR A 65 -5.36 1.23 12.73
C THR A 65 -4.53 2.48 12.45
N THR A 66 -3.68 2.83 13.40
CA THR A 66 -2.68 3.89 13.28
C THR A 66 -1.28 3.30 13.39
N ASP A 67 -0.25 4.09 13.11
CA ASP A 67 1.11 3.72 13.48
C ASP A 67 1.16 3.42 14.99
N SER A 68 1.93 2.41 15.39
CA SER A 68 2.19 2.20 16.82
C SER A 68 2.89 3.42 17.42
N ASP A 69 2.63 3.74 18.69
CA ASP A 69 3.18 4.92 19.38
C ASP A 69 4.72 5.01 19.26
N MET A 70 5.39 3.86 19.33
CA MET A 70 6.85 3.77 19.23
C MET A 70 7.39 4.26 17.88
N PHE A 71 6.64 4.08 16.79
CA PHE A 71 7.07 4.38 15.43
C PHE A 71 6.18 5.44 14.75
N ALA A 72 5.36 6.15 15.50
CA ALA A 72 4.43 7.13 14.98
C ALA A 72 5.13 8.17 14.10
N GLY A 73 4.60 8.37 12.88
CA GLY A 73 5.15 9.31 11.91
C GLY A 73 6.48 8.90 11.27
N MET A 74 6.93 7.66 11.44
CA MET A 74 8.15 7.16 10.80
C MET A 74 7.93 6.71 9.34
N GLY A 75 6.81 7.07 8.74
CA GLY A 75 6.53 6.86 7.33
C GLY A 75 5.93 5.50 7.02
N PRO A 76 5.91 5.08 5.73
CA PRO A 76 5.17 3.89 5.29
C PRO A 76 5.58 2.59 5.98
N LEU A 77 6.85 2.43 6.36
CA LEU A 77 7.31 1.23 7.07
C LEU A 77 6.63 1.06 8.44
N ALA A 78 6.39 2.17 9.15
CA ALA A 78 5.70 2.13 10.44
C ALA A 78 4.25 1.63 10.26
N GLY A 79 3.57 2.11 9.24
CA GLY A 79 2.23 1.66 8.90
C GLY A 79 2.17 0.19 8.50
N ILE A 80 3.11 -0.26 7.66
CA ILE A 80 3.21 -1.67 7.26
C ILE A 80 3.44 -2.55 8.50
N LEU A 81 4.38 -2.19 9.38
CA LEU A 81 4.67 -2.94 10.60
C LEU A 81 3.43 -2.99 11.51
N SER A 82 2.77 -1.85 11.75
CA SER A 82 1.59 -1.78 12.62
C SER A 82 0.45 -2.68 12.12
N ALA A 83 0.23 -2.73 10.81
CA ALA A 83 -0.75 -3.66 10.23
C ALA A 83 -0.33 -5.13 10.37
N MET A 84 0.95 -5.44 10.15
CA MET A 84 1.50 -6.79 10.33
C MET A 84 1.46 -7.26 11.79
N GLU A 85 1.49 -6.35 12.76
CA GLU A 85 1.37 -6.65 14.19
C GLU A 85 -0.08 -6.82 14.63
N LEU A 86 -1.00 -6.11 13.98
CA LEU A 86 -2.42 -6.18 14.27
C LEU A 86 -3.06 -7.48 13.77
N VAL A 87 -2.66 -7.95 12.59
CA VAL A 87 -3.21 -9.15 11.95
C VAL A 87 -2.08 -10.03 11.41
N ASP A 88 -1.91 -11.20 11.99
CA ASP A 88 -0.94 -12.18 11.49
C ASP A 88 -1.43 -12.84 10.20
N ALA A 89 -0.54 -12.91 9.21
CA ALA A 89 -0.77 -13.57 7.94
C ALA A 89 0.54 -14.16 7.40
N GLU A 90 0.49 -14.99 6.39
CA GLU A 90 1.70 -15.49 5.72
C GLU A 90 2.29 -14.43 4.78
N ARG A 91 1.43 -13.58 4.19
CA ARG A 91 1.83 -12.51 3.28
C ARG A 91 0.87 -11.33 3.33
N TYR A 92 1.38 -10.17 2.89
CA TYR A 92 0.67 -8.91 2.92
C TYR A 92 0.74 -8.22 1.55
N LEU A 93 -0.42 -7.80 1.03
CA LEU A 93 -0.54 -6.98 -0.16
C LEU A 93 -0.64 -5.52 0.27
N VAL A 94 0.34 -4.71 -0.12
CA VAL A 94 0.41 -3.29 0.26
C VAL A 94 0.01 -2.41 -0.90
N LEU A 95 -0.89 -1.47 -0.65
CA LEU A 95 -1.25 -0.40 -1.59
C LEU A 95 -1.29 0.97 -0.88
N PRO A 96 -0.82 2.05 -1.52
CA PRO A 96 -1.08 3.40 -1.09
C PRO A 96 -2.45 3.87 -1.60
N CYS A 97 -3.13 4.74 -0.88
CA CYS A 97 -4.45 5.26 -1.27
C CYS A 97 -4.42 6.27 -2.42
N ASP A 98 -3.24 6.77 -2.80
CA ASP A 98 -3.08 7.82 -3.82
C ASP A 98 -2.84 7.29 -5.25
N MET A 99 -3.12 6.00 -5.48
CA MET A 99 -3.09 5.34 -6.78
C MET A 99 -4.48 4.71 -7.10
N PRO A 100 -5.52 5.53 -7.33
CA PRO A 100 -6.90 5.04 -7.47
C PRO A 100 -7.14 4.23 -8.76
N PHE A 101 -6.20 4.23 -9.71
CA PHE A 101 -6.33 3.51 -10.97
C PHE A 101 -5.79 2.07 -10.93
N ILE A 102 -5.23 1.63 -9.79
CA ILE A 102 -4.84 0.23 -9.62
C ILE A 102 -6.10 -0.63 -9.50
N THR A 103 -6.23 -1.59 -10.41
CA THR A 103 -7.38 -2.48 -10.50
C THR A 103 -7.12 -3.83 -9.83
N ARG A 104 -8.18 -4.61 -9.60
CA ARG A 104 -8.08 -6.00 -9.16
C ARG A 104 -7.23 -6.85 -10.12
N ASP A 105 -7.28 -6.60 -11.42
CA ASP A 105 -6.54 -7.39 -12.41
C ASP A 105 -5.03 -7.12 -12.32
N VAL A 106 -4.63 -5.88 -12.03
CA VAL A 106 -3.25 -5.53 -11.70
C VAL A 106 -2.77 -6.32 -10.48
N MET A 107 -3.58 -6.36 -9.41
CA MET A 107 -3.23 -7.09 -8.18
C MET A 107 -3.22 -8.61 -8.39
N ALA A 108 -4.13 -9.16 -9.20
CA ALA A 108 -4.14 -10.56 -9.59
C ALA A 108 -2.85 -10.94 -10.33
N ASN A 109 -2.46 -10.11 -11.31
CA ASN A 109 -1.26 -10.33 -12.11
C ASN A 109 0.02 -10.19 -11.29
N LEU A 110 0.07 -9.25 -10.33
CA LEU A 110 1.19 -9.10 -9.41
C LEU A 110 1.30 -10.33 -8.48
N LEU A 111 0.16 -10.76 -7.91
CA LEU A 111 0.11 -11.91 -7.03
C LEU A 111 0.51 -13.21 -7.73
N ALA A 112 0.11 -13.40 -8.97
CA ALA A 112 0.46 -14.58 -9.78
C ALA A 112 1.97 -14.68 -10.08
N ARG A 113 2.70 -13.56 -10.01
CA ARG A 113 4.14 -13.47 -10.27
C ARG A 113 5.01 -13.43 -9.03
N HIS A 114 4.39 -13.27 -7.86
CA HIS A 114 5.12 -13.19 -6.59
C HIS A 114 5.80 -14.51 -6.22
N GLN A 115 7.13 -14.50 -6.13
CA GLN A 115 7.94 -15.67 -5.76
C GLN A 115 9.02 -15.35 -4.71
N ALA A 116 9.33 -14.08 -4.50
CA ALA A 116 10.37 -13.56 -3.61
C ALA A 116 9.85 -13.27 -2.18
N ASP A 117 10.73 -12.84 -1.27
CA ASP A 117 10.32 -12.34 0.06
C ASP A 117 9.53 -11.04 -0.06
N VAL A 118 9.94 -10.18 -1.01
CA VAL A 118 9.25 -8.94 -1.34
C VAL A 118 9.15 -8.80 -2.86
N THR A 119 7.95 -8.48 -3.36
CA THR A 119 7.76 -8.16 -4.77
C THR A 119 7.22 -6.74 -4.89
N GLY A 120 7.92 -5.89 -5.60
CA GLY A 120 7.50 -4.53 -5.95
C GLY A 120 7.20 -4.37 -7.43
N VAL A 121 6.83 -3.17 -7.84
CA VAL A 121 6.52 -2.85 -9.24
C VAL A 121 7.45 -1.78 -9.76
N THR A 122 7.87 -1.90 -11.02
CA THR A 122 8.58 -0.86 -11.75
C THR A 122 7.82 -0.48 -13.03
N VAL A 123 7.79 0.80 -13.35
CA VAL A 123 7.15 1.32 -14.56
C VAL A 123 8.12 2.31 -15.21
N GLU A 124 8.56 2.03 -16.43
CA GLU A 124 9.52 2.88 -17.15
C GLU A 124 10.77 3.23 -16.32
N GLY A 125 11.26 2.24 -15.56
CA GLY A 125 12.43 2.40 -14.67
C GLY A 125 12.13 3.12 -13.34
N LYS A 126 10.92 3.59 -13.11
CA LYS A 126 10.49 4.16 -11.82
C LYS A 126 9.97 3.08 -10.92
N LEU A 127 10.53 2.97 -9.72
CA LEU A 127 10.11 2.00 -8.72
C LEU A 127 8.88 2.51 -7.94
N HIS A 128 7.93 1.60 -7.71
CA HIS A 128 6.73 1.81 -6.91
C HIS A 128 6.76 0.88 -5.68
N PRO A 129 7.59 1.18 -4.66
CA PRO A 129 7.87 0.28 -3.55
C PRO A 129 6.67 0.02 -2.62
N LEU A 130 5.64 0.86 -2.70
CA LEU A 130 4.42 0.72 -1.89
C LEU A 130 3.29 -0.03 -2.62
N VAL A 131 3.46 -0.33 -3.91
CA VAL A 131 2.62 -1.32 -4.61
C VAL A 131 3.39 -2.63 -4.57
N SER A 132 3.15 -3.44 -3.54
CA SER A 132 4.06 -4.53 -3.22
C SER A 132 3.40 -5.67 -2.46
N ILE A 133 4.08 -6.82 -2.48
CA ILE A 133 3.72 -8.01 -1.70
C ILE A 133 4.89 -8.32 -0.78
N TRP A 134 4.61 -8.60 0.48
CA TRP A 134 5.58 -8.86 1.53
C TRP A 134 5.28 -10.20 2.20
N GLN A 135 6.28 -11.07 2.34
CA GLN A 135 6.17 -12.24 3.20
C GLN A 135 6.25 -11.83 4.68
N ALA A 136 5.59 -12.56 5.57
CA ALA A 136 5.63 -12.30 7.01
C ALA A 136 7.05 -12.38 7.60
N THR A 137 7.95 -13.14 6.98
CA THR A 137 9.36 -13.29 7.35
C THR A 137 10.14 -11.97 7.35
N VAL A 138 9.65 -10.96 6.64
CA VAL A 138 10.28 -9.61 6.57
C VAL A 138 9.97 -8.74 7.80
N LYS A 139 8.92 -9.07 8.57
CA LYS A 139 8.45 -8.29 9.74
C LYS A 139 9.56 -7.95 10.76
N PRO A 140 10.46 -8.86 11.16
CA PRO A 140 11.57 -8.54 12.08
C PRO A 140 12.54 -7.50 11.51
N THR A 141 12.81 -7.57 10.20
CA THR A 141 13.72 -6.61 9.54
C THR A 141 13.10 -5.21 9.47
N ILE A 142 11.79 -5.11 9.22
CA ILE A 142 11.08 -3.81 9.26
C ILE A 142 11.20 -3.20 10.66
N ARG A 143 10.96 -3.99 11.71
CA ARG A 143 11.05 -3.54 13.09
C ARG A 143 12.46 -3.05 13.40
N GLN A 144 13.51 -3.80 13.04
CA GLN A 144 14.88 -3.42 13.29
C GLN A 144 15.25 -2.13 12.54
N ALA A 145 14.87 -1.98 11.28
CA ALA A 145 15.11 -0.76 10.51
C ALA A 145 14.49 0.47 11.18
N LEU A 146 13.26 0.35 11.70
CA LEU A 146 12.60 1.44 12.42
C LEU A 146 13.29 1.77 13.75
N LEU A 147 13.76 0.77 14.52
CA LEU A 147 14.55 0.97 15.73
C LEU A 147 15.86 1.71 15.43
N ASP A 148 16.49 1.42 14.29
CA ASP A 148 17.68 2.09 13.79
C ASP A 148 17.38 3.46 13.13
N SER A 149 16.14 3.95 13.25
CA SER A 149 15.66 5.19 12.62
C SER A 149 15.75 5.21 11.09
N ASN A 150 15.88 4.05 10.44
CA ASN A 150 15.88 3.92 9.01
C ASN A 150 14.45 3.74 8.49
N ARG A 151 13.92 4.79 7.84
CA ARG A 151 12.53 4.86 7.35
C ARG A 151 12.38 4.47 5.87
N ARG A 152 13.47 4.02 5.23
CA ARG A 152 13.49 3.79 3.78
C ARG A 152 12.95 2.41 3.44
N VAL A 153 11.79 2.37 2.79
CA VAL A 153 11.16 1.12 2.29
C VAL A 153 12.14 0.32 1.44
N MET A 154 12.78 0.98 0.48
CA MET A 154 13.78 0.38 -0.42
C MET A 154 14.97 -0.25 0.31
N HIS A 155 15.36 0.29 1.47
CA HIS A 155 16.45 -0.30 2.26
C HIS A 155 16.05 -1.67 2.81
N VAL A 156 14.84 -1.79 3.37
CA VAL A 156 14.34 -3.06 3.89
C VAL A 156 14.18 -4.08 2.76
N GLN A 157 13.62 -3.66 1.64
CA GLN A 157 13.48 -4.52 0.46
C GLN A 157 14.83 -5.07 -0.03
N ALA A 158 15.87 -4.22 -0.04
CA ALA A 158 17.22 -4.62 -0.48
C ALA A 158 17.95 -5.58 0.49
N LEU A 159 17.46 -5.78 1.72
CA LEU A 159 17.98 -6.75 2.69
C LEU A 159 17.39 -8.15 2.53
N HIS A 160 16.43 -8.31 1.64
CA HIS A 160 15.73 -9.56 1.36
C HIS A 160 15.82 -9.93 -0.11
N ASP A 161 15.35 -11.13 -0.45
CA ASP A 161 15.11 -11.47 -1.84
C ASP A 161 13.96 -10.59 -2.36
N ALA A 162 14.32 -9.60 -3.18
CA ALA A 162 13.40 -8.60 -3.69
C ALA A 162 13.30 -8.66 -5.21
N GLU A 163 12.09 -8.86 -5.70
CA GLU A 163 11.76 -8.90 -7.12
C GLU A 163 11.00 -7.64 -7.54
N TRP A 164 11.29 -7.15 -8.74
CA TRP A 164 10.61 -6.01 -9.34
C TRP A 164 9.94 -6.41 -10.64
N ILE A 165 8.62 -6.37 -10.65
CA ILE A 165 7.81 -6.75 -11.82
C ILE A 165 7.53 -5.51 -12.66
N GLU A 166 7.80 -5.60 -13.97
CA GLU A 166 7.49 -4.54 -14.92
C GLU A 166 5.98 -4.33 -15.05
N GLY A 167 5.52 -3.09 -14.97
CA GLY A 167 4.11 -2.73 -14.99
C GLY A 167 3.37 -3.17 -16.27
N ASN A 168 4.06 -3.26 -17.41
CA ASN A 168 3.51 -3.78 -18.67
C ASN A 168 3.17 -5.27 -18.63
N LEU A 169 3.71 -6.02 -17.66
CA LEU A 169 3.32 -7.42 -17.40
C LEU A 169 2.05 -7.52 -16.54
N LEU A 170 1.63 -6.40 -15.95
CA LEU A 170 0.49 -6.33 -15.04
C LEU A 170 -0.76 -5.74 -15.68
N THR A 171 -0.57 -4.83 -16.65
CA THR A 171 -1.66 -4.12 -17.36
C THR A 171 -1.16 -3.53 -18.68
N ASP A 172 -2.08 -3.33 -19.62
CA ASP A 172 -1.80 -2.66 -20.90
C ASP A 172 -1.63 -1.13 -20.76
N GLN A 173 -2.00 -0.56 -19.60
CA GLN A 173 -1.91 0.88 -19.31
C GLN A 173 -1.10 1.16 -18.03
N PRO A 174 0.19 0.77 -17.97
CA PRO A 174 0.97 0.89 -16.73
C PRO A 174 1.15 2.34 -16.26
N ALA A 175 1.37 3.28 -17.18
CA ALA A 175 1.54 4.69 -16.83
C ALA A 175 0.29 5.29 -16.15
N LEU A 176 -0.92 4.86 -16.53
CA LEU A 176 -2.17 5.24 -15.88
C LEU A 176 -2.35 4.50 -14.56
N ALA A 177 -2.25 3.18 -14.57
CA ALA A 177 -2.51 2.35 -13.39
C ALA A 177 -1.64 2.74 -12.20
N PHE A 178 -0.36 3.05 -12.43
CA PHE A 178 0.62 3.40 -11.38
C PHE A 178 0.82 4.92 -11.22
N LYS A 179 -0.11 5.72 -11.73
CA LYS A 179 -0.08 7.18 -11.55
C LYS A 179 -0.45 7.57 -10.12
N ASN A 180 0.46 8.24 -9.42
CA ASN A 180 0.13 8.92 -8.16
C ASN A 180 -0.71 10.16 -8.45
N VAL A 181 -1.85 10.28 -7.79
CA VAL A 181 -2.68 11.49 -7.84
C VAL A 181 -2.32 12.39 -6.66
N ASN A 182 -1.66 13.52 -6.94
CA ASN A 182 -1.18 14.45 -5.92
C ASN A 182 -1.97 15.76 -5.88
N THR A 183 -2.75 16.03 -6.92
CA THR A 183 -3.59 17.23 -7.05
C THR A 183 -4.90 16.89 -7.75
N PRO A 184 -6.01 17.60 -7.48
CA PRO A 184 -7.28 17.39 -8.17
C PRO A 184 -7.18 17.48 -9.71
N CYS A 185 -6.34 18.38 -10.23
CA CYS A 185 -6.14 18.56 -11.68
C CYS A 185 -5.53 17.32 -12.37
N GLU A 186 -4.88 16.41 -11.63
CA GLU A 186 -4.33 15.18 -12.18
C GLU A 186 -5.40 14.13 -12.47
N LEU A 187 -6.62 14.28 -11.91
CA LEU A 187 -7.78 13.45 -12.19
C LEU A 187 -8.42 13.74 -13.55
N GLU A 188 -8.34 15.01 -14.01
CA GLU A 188 -8.99 15.46 -15.25
C GLU A 188 -8.24 15.04 -16.53
N ARG A 189 -7.04 14.46 -16.38
CA ARG A 189 -6.14 14.08 -17.48
C ARG A 189 -5.95 12.57 -17.61
N GLY A 190 -6.91 11.79 -17.11
CA GLY A 190 -6.93 10.33 -17.19
C GLY A 190 -7.85 9.78 -18.26
#